data_4f69c452240a5c757bd18fb125abd560
#
_entry.id   4f69c452240a5c757bd18fb125abd560
#
_cell.length_a   1.000
_cell.length_b   1.000
_cell.length_c   1.000
_cell.angle_alpha   90.00
_cell.angle_beta   90.00
_cell.angle_gamma   90.00
#
_symmetry.space_group_name_H-M   'P 1'
#
loop_
_entity.id
_entity.type
_entity.pdbx_description
1 polymer ?
#
loop_
_entity_poly.entity_id
_entity_poly.type
_entity_poly.pdbx_seq_one_letter_code
_entity_poly.pdbx_strand_id
1 'polypeptide(L)'
;MRFLQTILLTFLLIPSALPCDEFGNSGFLPENDMEISVDAKIRNDMTEERFNEIIDKVVDVYTPIVKKKRGKLKMKRLWTNNTVNASAQRFFRTWVVNMYGGLARHPDITDDAFLMVVCHEMGHHLGGAPKSSSNPLLRWASNEGQSDYWGAMKCFRRSLKDEDSIAVVATLGNVDPLAQASCSAAFNDENEVALCVRSSMAGKSLSKLLGRGRATNFDTPDPTIVKKTNNAHPNGQCRLDTYFQGSLCEKDIFDEVDNKDPNLGVCSRKDGYENGLRPLCWYKPQS
;
A
#
# COMPACT_ATOMS: atom_id res chain seq x y z
N MET A 1 -28.41 47.84 -38.19
CA MET A 1 -28.56 46.85 -37.14
C MET A 1 -27.35 45.90 -37.19
N ARG A 2 -26.39 46.04 -36.29
CA ARG A 2 -25.24 45.16 -36.18
C ARG A 2 -25.50 44.19 -35.05
N PHE A 3 -25.63 42.88 -35.38
CA PHE A 3 -25.73 41.82 -34.36
C PHE A 3 -24.34 41.52 -33.77
N LEU A 4 -24.15 41.83 -32.49
CA LEU A 4 -23.02 41.39 -31.72
C LEU A 4 -23.26 39.93 -31.31
N GLN A 5 -22.51 38.97 -31.88
CA GLN A 5 -22.47 37.58 -31.37
C GLN A 5 -21.55 37.54 -30.17
N THR A 6 -22.13 37.36 -29.00
CA THR A 6 -21.40 37.10 -27.77
C THR A 6 -21.01 35.62 -27.75
N ILE A 7 -19.73 35.32 -27.93
CA ILE A 7 -19.18 33.97 -27.76
C ILE A 7 -19.07 33.70 -26.26
N LEU A 8 -19.94 32.84 -25.77
CA LEU A 8 -19.91 32.34 -24.38
C LEU A 8 -18.80 31.26 -24.29
N LEU A 9 -17.63 31.66 -23.76
CA LEU A 9 -16.52 30.75 -23.49
C LEU A 9 -16.85 29.93 -22.24
N THR A 10 -17.41 28.75 -22.41
CA THR A 10 -17.60 27.80 -21.31
C THR A 10 -16.25 27.23 -20.90
N PHE A 11 -15.68 27.74 -19.82
CA PHE A 11 -14.59 27.12 -19.10
C PHE A 11 -15.10 25.76 -18.58
N LEU A 12 -14.72 24.68 -19.26
CA LEU A 12 -14.80 23.33 -18.70
C LEU A 12 -13.80 23.29 -17.51
N LEU A 13 -14.30 23.50 -16.32
CA LEU A 13 -13.61 23.15 -15.08
C LEU A 13 -13.38 21.65 -15.11
N ILE A 14 -12.19 21.23 -15.53
CA ILE A 14 -11.73 19.86 -15.36
C ILE A 14 -11.66 19.68 -13.83
N PRO A 15 -12.48 18.81 -13.22
CA PRO A 15 -12.36 18.57 -11.80
C PRO A 15 -10.97 18.03 -11.54
N SER A 16 -10.21 18.76 -10.73
CA SER A 16 -8.95 18.27 -10.15
C SER A 16 -9.27 16.91 -9.54
N ALA A 17 -8.51 15.90 -9.91
CA ALA A 17 -8.70 14.55 -9.38
C ALA A 17 -8.66 14.63 -7.86
N LEU A 18 -9.80 14.42 -7.22
CA LEU A 18 -9.89 14.34 -5.77
C LEU A 18 -9.08 13.12 -5.30
N PRO A 19 -8.31 13.30 -4.24
CA PRO A 19 -7.52 12.22 -3.64
C PRO A 19 -8.37 11.07 -3.09
N CYS A 20 -7.71 9.99 -2.75
CA CYS A 20 -8.31 8.69 -2.44
C CYS A 20 -9.24 8.64 -1.23
N ASP A 21 -9.36 9.67 -0.42
CA ASP A 21 -10.27 9.69 0.71
C ASP A 21 -11.34 10.78 0.65
N GLU A 22 -12.42 10.54 1.39
CA GLU A 22 -13.61 11.40 1.49
C GLU A 22 -13.32 12.74 2.20
N PHE A 23 -12.12 12.92 2.79
CA PHE A 23 -11.70 14.04 3.61
C PHE A 23 -10.53 14.86 3.03
N GLY A 24 -10.12 14.60 1.79
CA GLY A 24 -9.07 15.38 1.12
C GLY A 24 -7.64 14.99 1.53
N ASN A 25 -7.44 13.91 2.28
CA ASN A 25 -6.11 13.35 2.54
C ASN A 25 -5.68 12.53 1.34
N SER A 26 -4.66 12.96 0.65
CA SER A 26 -4.22 12.36 -0.60
C SER A 26 -2.91 11.63 -0.42
N GLY A 27 -2.96 10.30 -0.59
CA GLY A 27 -1.77 9.49 -0.74
C GLY A 27 -1.46 8.59 0.46
N PHE A 28 -0.30 7.96 0.42
CA PHE A 28 0.21 7.01 1.41
C PHE A 28 0.29 7.59 2.83
N LEU A 29 0.69 8.85 2.92
CA LEU A 29 0.66 9.64 4.15
C LEU A 29 -0.50 10.65 4.10
N PRO A 30 -1.09 11.00 5.25
CA PRO A 30 -1.89 12.20 5.35
C PRO A 30 -1.15 13.42 4.78
N GLU A 31 -1.89 14.44 4.36
CA GLU A 31 -1.30 15.69 3.88
C GLU A 31 -0.20 16.18 4.84
N ASN A 32 0.96 16.48 4.27
CA ASN A 32 2.14 16.89 5.01
C ASN A 32 3.05 17.77 4.10
N ASP A 33 3.96 18.49 4.74
CA ASP A 33 4.93 19.39 4.10
C ASP A 33 6.37 18.84 4.09
N MET A 34 6.54 17.54 4.37
CA MET A 34 7.86 16.92 4.36
C MET A 34 8.44 16.87 2.96
N GLU A 35 9.68 17.33 2.82
CA GLU A 35 10.43 17.28 1.58
C GLU A 35 11.85 16.75 1.81
N ILE A 36 12.30 15.85 0.93
CA ILE A 36 13.68 15.36 0.88
C ILE A 36 14.20 15.51 -0.54
N SER A 37 15.13 16.46 -0.74
CA SER A 37 15.74 16.69 -2.06
C SER A 37 16.73 15.58 -2.43
N VAL A 38 17.09 15.52 -3.70
CA VAL A 38 18.14 14.60 -4.20
C VAL A 38 19.46 14.82 -3.46
N ASP A 39 19.78 16.08 -3.15
CA ASP A 39 21.03 16.48 -2.49
C ASP A 39 20.90 16.61 -0.97
N ALA A 40 19.80 16.11 -0.37
CA ALA A 40 19.61 16.18 1.06
C ALA A 40 20.74 15.46 1.83
N LYS A 41 21.28 16.10 2.87
CA LYS A 41 22.33 15.51 3.72
C LYS A 41 21.82 14.36 4.59
N ILE A 42 20.54 14.44 4.98
CA ILE A 42 19.86 13.39 5.76
C ILE A 42 18.89 12.68 4.81
N ARG A 43 19.33 11.55 4.29
CA ARG A 43 18.55 10.62 3.44
C ARG A 43 19.16 9.22 3.51
N ASN A 44 18.41 8.23 3.03
CA ASN A 44 18.96 6.89 2.78
C ASN A 44 19.85 6.89 1.51
N ASP A 45 20.39 5.73 1.14
CA ASP A 45 21.26 5.52 -0.02
C ASP A 45 20.48 5.14 -1.32
N MET A 46 19.15 5.28 -1.34
CA MET A 46 18.33 5.03 -2.53
C MET A 46 18.83 5.85 -3.72
N THR A 47 19.08 5.18 -4.84
CA THR A 47 19.43 5.79 -6.12
C THR A 47 18.23 5.82 -7.05
N GLU A 48 18.27 6.64 -8.12
CA GLU A 48 17.21 6.68 -9.13
C GLU A 48 17.06 5.34 -9.85
N GLU A 49 18.18 4.67 -10.11
CA GLU A 49 18.19 3.35 -10.72
C GLU A 49 17.44 2.33 -9.83
N ARG A 50 17.80 2.26 -8.53
CA ARG A 50 17.15 1.37 -7.57
C ARG A 50 15.67 1.68 -7.37
N PHE A 51 15.31 2.96 -7.30
CA PHE A 51 13.93 3.42 -7.29
C PHE A 51 13.13 2.86 -8.48
N ASN A 52 13.71 2.93 -9.68
CA ASN A 52 13.05 2.43 -10.91
C ASN A 52 12.96 0.90 -10.93
N GLU A 53 14.02 0.18 -10.55
CA GLU A 53 14.04 -1.29 -10.46
C GLU A 53 12.95 -1.82 -9.52
N ILE A 54 12.78 -1.21 -8.34
CA ILE A 54 11.75 -1.62 -7.39
C ILE A 54 10.35 -1.42 -7.97
N ILE A 55 10.12 -0.30 -8.66
CA ILE A 55 8.84 -0.04 -9.32
C ILE A 55 8.59 -1.07 -10.44
N ASP A 56 9.63 -1.43 -11.21
CA ASP A 56 9.51 -2.39 -12.31
C ASP A 56 9.02 -3.75 -11.84
N LYS A 57 9.45 -4.24 -10.69
CA LYS A 57 8.95 -5.50 -10.10
C LYS A 57 7.43 -5.54 -9.98
N VAL A 58 6.80 -4.43 -9.62
CA VAL A 58 5.34 -4.33 -9.51
C VAL A 58 4.69 -4.11 -10.88
N VAL A 59 5.28 -3.28 -11.73
CA VAL A 59 4.78 -2.98 -13.08
C VAL A 59 4.72 -4.24 -13.94
N ASP A 60 5.74 -5.08 -13.91
CA ASP A 60 5.84 -6.30 -14.70
C ASP A 60 4.74 -7.30 -14.30
N VAL A 61 4.50 -7.45 -13.00
CA VAL A 61 3.45 -8.34 -12.48
C VAL A 61 2.05 -7.82 -12.77
N TYR A 62 1.82 -6.51 -12.58
CA TYR A 62 0.46 -5.98 -12.54
C TYR A 62 -0.03 -5.35 -13.84
N THR A 63 0.85 -4.97 -14.77
CA THR A 63 0.44 -4.47 -16.09
C THR A 63 -0.49 -5.44 -16.84
N PRO A 64 -0.16 -6.75 -16.98
CA PRO A 64 -1.05 -7.70 -17.64
C PRO A 64 -2.38 -7.90 -16.89
N ILE A 65 -2.37 -7.87 -15.56
CA ILE A 65 -3.58 -8.00 -14.73
C ILE A 65 -4.51 -6.80 -14.93
N VAL A 66 -3.96 -5.59 -14.90
CA VAL A 66 -4.72 -4.35 -15.15
C VAL A 66 -5.30 -4.35 -16.58
N LYS A 67 -4.51 -4.82 -17.56
CA LYS A 67 -4.98 -4.96 -18.95
C LYS A 67 -6.13 -5.96 -19.07
N LYS A 68 -6.06 -7.13 -18.40
CA LYS A 68 -7.15 -8.12 -18.33
C LYS A 68 -8.43 -7.52 -17.75
N LYS A 69 -8.30 -6.60 -16.77
CA LYS A 69 -9.42 -5.83 -16.17
C LYS A 69 -9.82 -4.61 -17.02
N ARG A 70 -9.36 -4.53 -18.29
CA ARG A 70 -9.63 -3.44 -19.25
C ARG A 70 -9.12 -2.06 -18.77
N GLY A 71 -8.16 -2.03 -17.86
CA GLY A 71 -7.44 -0.83 -17.42
C GLY A 71 -6.15 -0.58 -18.20
N LYS A 72 -5.59 0.62 -18.00
CA LYS A 72 -4.25 0.99 -18.46
C LYS A 72 -3.48 1.50 -17.25
N LEU A 73 -2.47 0.74 -16.80
CA LEU A 73 -1.58 1.18 -15.72
C LEU A 73 -0.68 2.31 -16.20
N LYS A 74 -0.57 3.38 -15.41
CA LYS A 74 0.34 4.50 -15.62
C LYS A 74 1.11 4.75 -14.32
N MET A 75 2.31 4.21 -14.24
CA MET A 75 3.23 4.47 -13.14
C MET A 75 4.00 5.77 -13.43
N LYS A 76 3.86 6.77 -12.58
CA LYS A 76 4.62 8.02 -12.65
C LYS A 76 5.80 7.94 -11.68
N ARG A 77 7.00 7.94 -12.24
CA ARG A 77 8.28 7.82 -11.53
C ARG A 77 8.86 9.22 -11.36
N LEU A 78 8.54 9.85 -10.23
CA LEU A 78 8.82 11.25 -9.98
C LEU A 78 10.06 11.39 -9.07
N TRP A 79 11.20 10.86 -9.54
CA TRP A 79 12.44 10.80 -8.77
C TRP A 79 12.89 12.16 -8.24
N THR A 80 12.86 13.20 -9.08
CA THR A 80 13.31 14.56 -8.72
C THR A 80 12.30 15.32 -7.86
N ASN A 81 11.09 14.79 -7.65
CA ASN A 81 10.10 15.41 -6.77
C ASN A 81 10.45 15.12 -5.31
N ASN A 82 10.52 16.16 -4.49
CA ASN A 82 10.97 16.09 -3.10
C ASN A 82 9.89 15.64 -2.11
N THR A 83 8.63 15.59 -2.53
CA THR A 83 7.50 15.26 -1.66
C THR A 83 7.68 13.90 -0.99
N VAL A 84 7.50 13.85 0.33
CA VAL A 84 7.48 12.58 1.09
C VAL A 84 6.05 12.05 1.09
N ASN A 85 5.65 11.43 -0.02
CA ASN A 85 4.35 10.80 -0.20
C ASN A 85 4.34 9.87 -1.43
N ALA A 86 3.22 9.19 -1.67
CA ALA A 86 2.84 8.49 -2.88
C ALA A 86 1.33 8.63 -3.05
N SER A 87 0.75 8.37 -4.23
CA SER A 87 -0.70 8.42 -4.38
C SER A 87 -1.22 7.59 -5.55
N ALA A 88 -2.46 7.09 -5.43
CA ALA A 88 -3.20 6.45 -6.49
C ALA A 88 -4.34 7.34 -6.99
N GLN A 89 -4.60 7.31 -8.28
CA GLN A 89 -5.68 8.05 -8.93
C GLN A 89 -6.28 7.23 -10.06
N ARG A 90 -7.56 7.45 -10.37
CA ARG A 90 -8.22 6.77 -11.49
C ARG A 90 -8.96 7.75 -12.37
N PHE A 91 -8.60 7.75 -13.67
CA PHE A 91 -9.28 8.51 -14.71
C PHE A 91 -9.85 7.54 -15.73
N PHE A 92 -11.13 7.27 -15.67
CA PHE A 92 -11.80 6.28 -16.52
C PHE A 92 -11.08 4.92 -16.45
N ARG A 93 -10.41 4.53 -17.54
CA ARG A 93 -9.64 3.29 -17.66
C ARG A 93 -8.16 3.44 -17.29
N THR A 94 -7.67 4.65 -17.07
CA THR A 94 -6.28 4.89 -16.70
C THR A 94 -6.14 4.85 -15.17
N TRP A 95 -5.35 3.90 -14.69
CA TRP A 95 -5.03 3.67 -13.30
C TRP A 95 -3.64 4.27 -13.05
N VAL A 96 -3.61 5.34 -12.32
CA VAL A 96 -2.38 6.12 -12.12
C VAL A 96 -1.85 5.86 -10.72
N VAL A 97 -0.55 5.63 -10.62
CA VAL A 97 0.21 5.60 -9.36
C VAL A 97 1.34 6.61 -9.48
N ASN A 98 1.43 7.52 -8.51
CA ASN A 98 2.48 8.53 -8.44
C ASN A 98 3.46 8.13 -7.33
N MET A 99 4.71 7.86 -7.69
CA MET A 99 5.78 7.55 -6.76
C MET A 99 6.75 8.72 -6.72
N TYR A 100 6.89 9.35 -5.56
CA TYR A 100 7.74 10.53 -5.38
C TYR A 100 9.10 10.13 -4.81
N GLY A 101 10.16 10.72 -5.34
CA GLY A 101 11.53 10.45 -4.91
C GLY A 101 11.81 10.88 -3.47
N GLY A 102 11.14 11.92 -2.96
CA GLY A 102 11.28 12.35 -1.57
C GLY A 102 10.94 11.25 -0.57
N LEU A 103 9.84 10.50 -0.81
CA LEU A 103 9.49 9.32 0.02
C LEU A 103 10.56 8.23 -0.09
N ALA A 104 10.99 7.90 -1.30
CA ALA A 104 11.99 6.84 -1.52
C ALA A 104 13.31 7.15 -0.80
N ARG A 105 13.67 8.43 -0.68
CA ARG A 105 14.90 8.89 -0.01
C ARG A 105 14.77 9.07 1.50
N HIS A 106 13.58 8.88 2.06
CA HIS A 106 13.41 9.06 3.52
C HIS A 106 14.28 8.07 4.31
N PRO A 107 14.99 8.50 5.39
CA PRO A 107 15.92 7.66 6.15
C PRO A 107 15.33 6.35 6.68
N ASP A 108 14.05 6.36 7.03
CA ASP A 108 13.35 5.17 7.53
C ASP A 108 12.85 4.24 6.42
N ILE A 109 13.05 4.55 5.15
CA ILE A 109 12.54 3.75 4.04
C ILE A 109 13.64 2.85 3.50
N THR A 110 13.46 1.54 3.67
CA THR A 110 14.27 0.49 3.02
C THR A 110 13.73 0.17 1.63
N ASP A 111 14.46 -0.57 0.82
CA ASP A 111 14.01 -1.04 -0.50
C ASP A 111 12.68 -1.81 -0.40
N ASP A 112 12.59 -2.75 0.54
CA ASP A 112 11.36 -3.53 0.78
C ASP A 112 10.21 -2.63 1.30
N ALA A 113 10.51 -1.63 2.11
CA ALA A 113 9.51 -0.64 2.54
C ALA A 113 9.02 0.21 1.36
N PHE A 114 9.89 0.62 0.45
CA PHE A 114 9.50 1.34 -0.75
C PHE A 114 8.63 0.46 -1.66
N LEU A 115 9.00 -0.80 -1.87
CA LEU A 115 8.17 -1.77 -2.59
C LEU A 115 6.78 -1.90 -1.96
N MET A 116 6.71 -1.96 -0.62
CA MET A 116 5.44 -2.04 0.11
C MET A 116 4.56 -0.81 -0.15
N VAL A 117 5.15 0.39 -0.27
CA VAL A 117 4.38 1.60 -0.66
C VAL A 117 3.86 1.49 -2.09
N VAL A 118 4.67 1.03 -3.05
CA VAL A 118 4.19 0.78 -4.43
C VAL A 118 3.02 -0.20 -4.42
N CYS A 119 3.12 -1.26 -3.61
CA CYS A 119 2.07 -2.26 -3.43
C CYS A 119 0.82 -1.68 -2.74
N HIS A 120 0.97 -0.77 -1.78
CA HIS A 120 -0.15 -0.07 -1.15
C HIS A 120 -0.93 0.75 -2.18
N GLU A 121 -0.24 1.55 -3.00
CA GLU A 121 -0.89 2.35 -4.05
C GLU A 121 -1.59 1.48 -5.12
N MET A 122 -0.99 0.33 -5.46
CA MET A 122 -1.67 -0.67 -6.28
C MET A 122 -2.86 -1.30 -5.55
N GLY A 123 -2.80 -1.40 -4.22
CA GLY A 123 -3.87 -1.88 -3.35
C GLY A 123 -5.15 -1.05 -3.47
N HIS A 124 -5.06 0.27 -3.61
CA HIS A 124 -6.24 1.10 -3.91
C HIS A 124 -6.96 0.62 -5.17
N HIS A 125 -6.25 0.23 -6.20
CA HIS A 125 -6.82 -0.25 -7.46
C HIS A 125 -7.31 -1.70 -7.40
N LEU A 126 -6.60 -2.59 -6.70
CA LEU A 126 -6.76 -4.04 -6.79
C LEU A 126 -7.10 -4.73 -5.46
N GLY A 127 -7.05 -4.03 -4.33
CA GLY A 127 -7.19 -4.60 -2.99
C GLY A 127 -8.58 -5.13 -2.63
N GLY A 128 -9.59 -4.88 -3.47
CA GLY A 128 -10.95 -5.38 -3.20
C GLY A 128 -11.72 -4.55 -2.17
N ALA A 129 -12.68 -5.18 -1.49
CA ALA A 129 -13.45 -4.58 -0.40
C ALA A 129 -12.70 -4.73 0.94
N PRO A 130 -12.86 -3.79 1.90
CA PRO A 130 -13.75 -2.63 1.88
C PRO A 130 -13.21 -1.47 1.03
N LYS A 131 -14.14 -0.66 0.52
CA LYS A 131 -13.85 0.50 -0.33
C LYS A 131 -13.77 1.79 0.47
N SER A 132 -12.98 2.75 -0.03
CA SER A 132 -12.74 4.04 0.63
C SER A 132 -14.00 4.91 0.73
N SER A 133 -14.92 4.81 -0.24
CA SER A 133 -16.14 5.62 -0.28
C SER A 133 -17.38 4.82 -0.61
N SER A 134 -18.51 5.23 -0.04
CA SER A 134 -19.85 4.79 -0.44
C SER A 134 -20.31 5.44 -1.75
N ASN A 135 -19.72 6.58 -2.16
CA ASN A 135 -20.03 7.26 -3.41
C ASN A 135 -19.68 6.38 -4.61
N PRO A 136 -20.63 6.06 -5.51
CA PRO A 136 -20.38 5.20 -6.69
C PRO A 136 -19.23 5.69 -7.59
N LEU A 137 -18.99 6.99 -7.69
CA LEU A 137 -17.93 7.57 -8.50
C LEU A 137 -16.53 7.37 -7.89
N LEU A 138 -16.45 7.19 -6.57
CA LEU A 138 -15.19 7.01 -5.82
C LEU A 138 -14.97 5.56 -5.36
N ARG A 139 -15.93 4.65 -5.59
CA ARG A 139 -15.86 3.23 -5.18
C ARG A 139 -14.77 2.40 -5.86
N TRP A 140 -13.98 2.99 -6.71
CA TRP A 140 -12.88 2.25 -7.34
C TRP A 140 -11.77 1.90 -6.34
N ALA A 141 -11.52 2.77 -5.35
CA ALA A 141 -10.43 2.63 -4.41
C ALA A 141 -10.79 1.73 -3.22
N SER A 142 -9.91 0.77 -2.88
CA SER A 142 -9.91 0.15 -1.56
C SER A 142 -9.53 1.20 -0.52
N ASN A 143 -10.02 1.04 0.72
CA ASN A 143 -9.63 1.96 1.79
C ASN A 143 -8.17 1.73 2.24
N GLU A 144 -7.64 2.63 3.08
CA GLU A 144 -6.24 2.63 3.51
C GLU A 144 -5.81 1.30 4.13
N GLY A 145 -6.55 0.84 5.14
CA GLY A 145 -6.22 -0.43 5.80
C GLY A 145 -6.30 -1.65 4.88
N GLN A 146 -7.23 -1.67 3.92
CA GLN A 146 -7.31 -2.75 2.93
C GLN A 146 -6.16 -2.68 1.94
N SER A 147 -5.70 -1.49 1.56
CA SER A 147 -4.54 -1.30 0.70
C SER A 147 -3.25 -1.76 1.37
N ASP A 148 -3.05 -1.44 2.65
CA ASP A 148 -1.95 -1.96 3.46
C ASP A 148 -1.98 -3.49 3.55
N TYR A 149 -3.14 -4.04 3.91
CA TYR A 149 -3.31 -5.48 4.06
C TYR A 149 -3.07 -6.25 2.76
N TRP A 150 -3.67 -5.81 1.65
CA TRP A 150 -3.49 -6.44 0.34
C TRP A 150 -2.05 -6.26 -0.17
N GLY A 151 -1.44 -5.10 0.11
CA GLY A 151 -0.05 -4.82 -0.23
C GLY A 151 0.89 -5.87 0.34
N ALA A 152 0.77 -6.17 1.64
CA ALA A 152 1.57 -7.17 2.33
C ALA A 152 1.19 -8.61 1.93
N MET A 153 -0.11 -8.93 1.94
CA MET A 153 -0.63 -10.28 1.71
C MET A 153 -0.33 -10.81 0.30
N LYS A 154 -0.48 -9.95 -0.72
CA LYS A 154 -0.43 -10.39 -2.12
C LYS A 154 0.62 -9.69 -2.96
N CYS A 155 0.59 -8.36 -3.00
CA CYS A 155 1.41 -7.62 -3.95
C CYS A 155 2.90 -7.80 -3.67
N PHE A 156 3.33 -7.60 -2.45
CA PHE A 156 4.73 -7.75 -2.04
C PHE A 156 5.25 -9.16 -2.34
N ARG A 157 4.57 -10.18 -1.84
CA ARG A 157 4.95 -11.59 -2.06
C ARG A 157 4.96 -11.96 -3.54
N ARG A 158 3.96 -11.52 -4.31
CA ARG A 158 3.85 -11.83 -5.73
C ARG A 158 4.93 -11.12 -6.56
N SER A 159 5.33 -9.92 -6.19
CA SER A 159 6.39 -9.15 -6.87
C SER A 159 7.79 -9.72 -6.61
N LEU A 160 7.97 -10.47 -5.53
CA LEU A 160 9.26 -11.04 -5.11
C LEU A 160 9.30 -12.59 -5.15
N LYS A 161 8.26 -13.25 -5.68
CA LYS A 161 8.12 -14.72 -5.65
C LYS A 161 9.28 -15.50 -6.29
N ASP A 162 9.97 -14.88 -7.25
CA ASP A 162 11.06 -15.49 -7.99
C ASP A 162 12.45 -15.04 -7.46
N GLU A 163 12.49 -14.29 -6.35
CA GLU A 163 13.73 -13.87 -5.69
C GLU A 163 14.16 -14.87 -4.61
N ASP A 164 15.46 -14.96 -4.39
CA ASP A 164 16.05 -15.67 -3.25
C ASP A 164 15.86 -14.80 -1.98
N SER A 165 14.68 -14.91 -1.40
CA SER A 165 14.34 -14.13 -0.19
C SER A 165 15.11 -14.61 1.04
N ILE A 166 15.56 -15.86 1.06
CA ILE A 166 16.41 -16.41 2.14
C ILE A 166 17.73 -15.65 2.17
N ALA A 167 18.40 -15.50 1.02
CA ALA A 167 19.63 -14.72 0.93
C ALA A 167 19.45 -13.27 1.35
N VAL A 168 18.32 -12.64 0.98
CA VAL A 168 18.01 -11.25 1.39
C VAL A 168 17.83 -11.16 2.91
N VAL A 169 17.03 -12.04 3.52
CA VAL A 169 16.82 -12.06 4.98
C VAL A 169 18.14 -12.24 5.73
N ALA A 170 19.05 -13.08 5.25
CA ALA A 170 20.36 -13.28 5.86
C ALA A 170 21.22 -11.99 5.90
N THR A 171 20.95 -11.01 5.05
CA THR A 171 21.62 -9.70 5.06
C THR A 171 20.94 -8.66 5.95
N LEU A 172 19.72 -8.92 6.43
CA LEU A 172 19.02 -7.99 7.33
C LEU A 172 19.67 -8.02 8.72
N GLY A 173 20.26 -6.91 9.14
CA GLY A 173 21.02 -6.83 10.39
C GLY A 173 20.20 -7.04 11.68
N ASN A 174 18.87 -6.81 11.64
CA ASN A 174 17.98 -6.85 12.81
C ASN A 174 16.59 -7.36 12.42
N VAL A 175 16.45 -8.67 12.25
CA VAL A 175 15.12 -9.28 12.11
C VAL A 175 14.47 -9.36 13.49
N ASP A 176 13.23 -8.90 13.59
CA ASP A 176 12.45 -8.97 14.82
C ASP A 176 12.13 -10.44 15.15
N PRO A 177 12.48 -10.95 16.36
CA PRO A 177 12.27 -12.35 16.71
C PRO A 177 10.80 -12.80 16.64
N LEU A 178 9.86 -11.91 16.97
CA LEU A 178 8.44 -12.24 16.90
C LEU A 178 7.97 -12.37 15.43
N ALA A 179 8.45 -11.50 14.55
CA ALA A 179 8.17 -11.61 13.12
C ALA A 179 8.73 -12.93 12.55
N GLN A 180 9.99 -13.27 12.89
CA GLN A 180 10.60 -14.53 12.47
C GLN A 180 9.80 -15.75 12.96
N ALA A 181 9.50 -15.80 14.25
CA ALA A 181 8.77 -16.92 14.86
C ALA A 181 7.36 -17.08 14.28
N SER A 182 6.64 -15.96 14.09
CA SER A 182 5.28 -15.98 13.54
C SER A 182 5.26 -16.41 12.08
N CYS A 183 6.22 -15.94 11.26
CA CYS A 183 6.34 -16.36 9.86
C CYS A 183 6.70 -17.85 9.75
N SER A 184 7.61 -18.35 10.60
CA SER A 184 7.97 -19.78 10.64
C SER A 184 6.81 -20.67 11.11
N ALA A 185 5.88 -20.13 11.89
CA ALA A 185 4.67 -20.86 12.29
C ALA A 185 3.58 -20.84 11.21
N ALA A 186 3.54 -19.79 10.37
CA ALA A 186 2.52 -19.63 9.33
C ALA A 186 2.86 -20.38 8.03
N PHE A 187 4.14 -20.53 7.69
CA PHE A 187 4.56 -21.12 6.41
C PHE A 187 5.53 -22.28 6.60
N ASN A 188 5.41 -23.30 5.72
CA ASN A 188 6.28 -24.47 5.72
C ASN A 188 7.44 -24.36 4.72
N ASP A 189 7.28 -23.58 3.66
CA ASP A 189 8.32 -23.34 2.67
C ASP A 189 9.28 -22.24 3.15
N GLU A 190 10.59 -22.50 3.10
CA GLU A 190 11.61 -21.57 3.64
C GLU A 190 11.62 -20.23 2.91
N ASN A 191 11.35 -20.20 1.60
CA ASN A 191 11.30 -18.95 0.86
C ASN A 191 10.02 -18.16 1.16
N GLU A 192 8.88 -18.84 1.41
CA GLU A 192 7.65 -18.18 1.87
C GLU A 192 7.83 -17.63 3.30
N VAL A 193 8.52 -18.34 4.20
CA VAL A 193 8.92 -17.82 5.51
C VAL A 193 9.75 -16.55 5.35
N ALA A 194 10.76 -16.59 4.48
CA ALA A 194 11.62 -15.43 4.22
C ALA A 194 10.85 -14.25 3.60
N LEU A 195 9.93 -14.50 2.67
CA LEU A 195 9.04 -13.48 2.10
C LEU A 195 8.13 -12.84 3.16
N CYS A 196 7.58 -13.66 4.07
CA CYS A 196 6.79 -13.17 5.20
C CYS A 196 7.63 -12.28 6.12
N VAL A 197 8.84 -12.68 6.45
CA VAL A 197 9.77 -11.89 7.28
C VAL A 197 10.10 -10.56 6.59
N ARG A 198 10.47 -10.57 5.29
CA ARG A 198 10.75 -9.36 4.52
C ARG A 198 9.56 -8.41 4.53
N SER A 199 8.35 -8.93 4.25
CA SER A 199 7.11 -8.15 4.26
C SER A 199 6.81 -7.53 5.63
N SER A 200 6.99 -8.31 6.71
CA SER A 200 6.81 -7.83 8.08
C SER A 200 7.82 -6.73 8.43
N MET A 201 9.10 -6.92 8.10
CA MET A 201 10.16 -5.93 8.35
C MET A 201 10.01 -4.67 7.48
N ALA A 202 9.49 -4.79 6.26
CA ALA A 202 9.08 -3.65 5.45
C ALA A 202 8.00 -2.81 6.16
N GLY A 203 6.97 -3.46 6.71
CA GLY A 203 5.95 -2.80 7.54
C GLY A 203 6.54 -2.14 8.78
N LYS A 204 7.53 -2.79 9.43
CA LYS A 204 8.23 -2.23 10.60
C LYS A 204 9.03 -0.97 10.23
N SER A 205 9.68 -0.97 9.07
CA SER A 205 10.37 0.20 8.52
C SER A 205 9.38 1.34 8.27
N LEU A 206 8.28 1.09 7.55
CA LEU A 206 7.23 2.08 7.29
C LEU A 206 6.61 2.64 8.56
N SER A 207 6.42 1.81 9.58
CA SER A 207 5.78 2.22 10.83
C SER A 207 6.57 3.28 11.61
N LYS A 208 7.88 3.41 11.39
CA LYS A 208 8.69 4.49 11.95
C LYS A 208 8.25 5.85 11.40
N LEU A 209 8.11 5.94 10.09
CA LEU A 209 7.60 7.14 9.41
C LEU A 209 6.13 7.41 9.81
N LEU A 210 5.29 6.37 9.77
CA LEU A 210 3.86 6.46 10.06
C LEU A 210 3.55 6.74 11.53
N GLY A 211 4.42 6.34 12.45
CA GLY A 211 4.32 6.56 13.88
C GLY A 211 4.56 8.02 14.32
N ARG A 212 5.14 8.84 13.43
CA ARG A 212 5.44 10.25 13.72
C ARG A 212 6.18 10.42 15.06
N GLY A 213 7.25 9.65 15.26
CA GLY A 213 8.05 9.64 16.50
C GLY A 213 7.50 8.77 17.64
N ARG A 214 6.37 8.11 17.47
CA ARG A 214 5.87 7.11 18.41
C ARG A 214 6.47 5.75 18.06
N ALA A 215 6.96 5.02 19.06
CA ALA A 215 7.43 3.66 18.87
C ALA A 215 6.27 2.74 18.47
N THR A 216 6.54 1.84 17.54
CA THR A 216 5.60 0.81 17.07
C THR A 216 6.29 -0.55 17.17
N ASN A 217 5.62 -1.59 17.67
CA ASN A 217 6.19 -2.92 17.87
C ASN A 217 5.18 -4.02 17.52
N PHE A 218 5.69 -5.19 17.14
CA PHE A 218 4.84 -6.35 16.83
C PHE A 218 4.16 -6.97 18.06
N ASP A 219 4.79 -6.83 19.24
CA ASP A 219 4.32 -7.36 20.53
C ASP A 219 3.30 -6.47 21.24
N THR A 220 3.05 -5.28 20.73
CA THR A 220 2.13 -4.29 21.32
C THR A 220 1.08 -3.83 20.29
N PRO A 221 0.21 -4.74 19.81
CA PRO A 221 -0.80 -4.40 18.81
C PRO A 221 -1.77 -3.34 19.32
N ASP A 222 -2.31 -2.55 18.40
CA ASP A 222 -3.31 -1.52 18.72
C ASP A 222 -4.58 -2.16 19.30
N PRO A 223 -4.94 -1.86 20.56
CA PRO A 223 -6.08 -2.49 21.24
C PRO A 223 -7.43 -1.93 20.79
N THR A 224 -7.46 -0.97 19.89
CA THR A 224 -8.70 -0.34 19.42
C THR A 224 -9.59 -1.34 18.70
N ILE A 225 -10.89 -1.32 18.99
CA ILE A 225 -11.91 -2.09 18.27
C ILE A 225 -12.91 -1.10 17.67
N VAL A 226 -12.87 -0.96 16.35
CA VAL A 226 -13.78 -0.02 15.67
C VAL A 226 -15.21 -0.54 15.61
N LYS A 227 -16.18 0.34 15.81
CA LYS A 227 -17.61 0.03 15.66
C LYS A 227 -18.06 -0.03 14.20
N LYS A 228 -17.33 0.64 13.31
CA LYS A 228 -17.51 0.70 11.86
C LYS A 228 -16.12 0.68 11.22
N THR A 229 -15.96 0.02 10.07
CA THR A 229 -14.71 0.04 9.31
C THR A 229 -14.26 1.49 9.07
N ASN A 230 -13.01 1.78 9.48
CA ASN A 230 -12.37 3.07 9.26
C ASN A 230 -11.84 3.12 7.81
N ASN A 231 -12.26 4.11 7.06
CA ASN A 231 -11.82 4.28 5.67
C ASN A 231 -10.62 5.24 5.52
N ALA A 232 -10.34 6.03 6.56
CA ALA A 232 -9.20 6.94 6.60
C ALA A 232 -7.92 6.21 7.04
N HIS A 233 -6.79 6.95 7.08
CA HIS A 233 -5.51 6.42 7.54
C HIS A 233 -5.60 5.99 9.02
N PRO A 234 -5.37 4.70 9.33
CA PRO A 234 -5.17 4.26 10.70
C PRO A 234 -3.88 4.86 11.29
N ASN A 235 -3.75 4.84 12.60
CA ASN A 235 -2.50 5.25 13.25
C ASN A 235 -1.34 4.29 12.93
N GLY A 236 -0.09 4.71 13.21
CA GLY A 236 1.11 3.96 12.80
C GLY A 236 1.19 2.54 13.38
N GLN A 237 0.73 2.31 14.62
CA GLN A 237 0.70 0.96 15.20
C GLN A 237 -0.32 0.08 14.49
N CYS A 238 -1.52 0.57 14.27
CA CYS A 238 -2.57 -0.16 13.55
C CYS A 238 -2.15 -0.50 12.10
N ARG A 239 -1.39 0.38 11.42
CA ARG A 239 -0.83 0.09 10.10
C ARG A 239 0.27 -0.98 10.18
N LEU A 240 1.15 -0.94 11.20
CA LEU A 240 2.12 -2.03 11.44
C LEU A 240 1.41 -3.37 11.63
N ASP A 241 0.40 -3.41 12.51
CA ASP A 241 -0.39 -4.62 12.73
C ASP A 241 -1.02 -5.13 11.43
N THR A 242 -1.45 -4.21 10.57
CA THR A 242 -2.07 -4.54 9.27
C THR A 242 -1.07 -5.15 8.31
N TYR A 243 0.13 -4.60 8.18
CA TYR A 243 1.21 -5.18 7.36
C TYR A 243 1.61 -6.56 7.91
N PHE A 244 1.80 -6.66 9.21
CA PHE A 244 2.18 -7.92 9.85
C PHE A 244 1.13 -9.00 9.64
N GLN A 245 -0.13 -8.73 9.92
CA GLN A 245 -1.21 -9.69 9.69
C GLN A 245 -1.37 -10.02 8.19
N GLY A 246 -1.21 -9.04 7.29
CA GLY A 246 -1.18 -9.30 5.85
C GLY A 246 -0.05 -10.26 5.46
N SER A 247 1.14 -10.10 6.06
CA SER A 247 2.30 -10.97 5.82
C SER A 247 2.07 -12.41 6.29
N LEU A 248 1.31 -12.61 7.37
CA LEU A 248 1.00 -13.92 7.94
C LEU A 248 -0.16 -14.64 7.23
N CYS A 249 -0.82 -14.02 6.27
CA CYS A 249 -1.95 -14.64 5.60
C CYS A 249 -1.50 -15.69 4.58
N GLU A 250 -1.87 -16.95 4.83
CA GLU A 250 -1.51 -18.12 4.01
C GLU A 250 -2.31 -18.25 2.71
N LYS A 251 -3.26 -17.36 2.42
CA LYS A 251 -4.01 -17.40 1.15
C LYS A 251 -3.06 -17.31 -0.03
N ASP A 252 -3.36 -18.12 -1.05
CA ASP A 252 -2.61 -18.12 -2.29
C ASP A 252 -2.51 -16.69 -2.87
N ILE A 253 -1.30 -16.28 -3.22
CA ILE A 253 -1.02 -14.96 -3.78
C ILE A 253 -1.73 -14.71 -5.12
N PHE A 254 -2.19 -15.76 -5.80
CA PHE A 254 -2.92 -15.69 -7.08
C PHE A 254 -4.45 -15.67 -6.89
N ASP A 255 -4.98 -15.98 -5.69
CA ASP A 255 -6.39 -15.83 -5.39
C ASP A 255 -6.83 -14.37 -5.57
N GLU A 256 -7.90 -14.15 -6.35
CA GLU A 256 -8.42 -12.79 -6.53
C GLU A 256 -9.28 -12.38 -5.34
N VAL A 257 -9.09 -11.14 -4.88
CA VAL A 257 -9.98 -10.49 -3.92
C VAL A 257 -11.21 -9.93 -4.63
N ASP A 258 -12.33 -9.81 -3.93
CA ASP A 258 -13.58 -9.29 -4.51
C ASP A 258 -13.86 -7.84 -4.10
N ASN A 259 -14.56 -7.11 -4.97
CA ASN A 259 -14.89 -5.69 -4.74
C ASN A 259 -16.16 -5.49 -3.90
N LYS A 260 -16.90 -6.56 -3.58
CA LYS A 260 -18.17 -6.54 -2.83
C LYS A 260 -18.09 -7.40 -1.59
N ASP A 261 -17.59 -8.65 -1.72
CA ASP A 261 -17.39 -9.55 -0.60
C ASP A 261 -15.98 -9.35 0.00
N PRO A 262 -15.88 -8.75 1.19
CA PRO A 262 -14.59 -8.52 1.82
C PRO A 262 -13.91 -9.79 2.34
N ASN A 263 -14.57 -10.95 2.33
CA ASN A 263 -14.00 -12.20 2.83
C ASN A 263 -13.36 -13.05 1.71
N LEU A 264 -13.68 -12.76 0.45
CA LEU A 264 -13.17 -13.55 -0.67
C LEU A 264 -11.69 -13.21 -0.95
N GLY A 265 -10.85 -14.25 -1.06
CA GLY A 265 -9.42 -14.15 -1.41
C GLY A 265 -8.53 -13.55 -0.32
N VAL A 266 -9.00 -13.51 0.91
CA VAL A 266 -8.27 -13.01 2.10
C VAL A 266 -8.36 -14.04 3.24
N CYS A 267 -7.48 -13.94 4.23
CA CYS A 267 -7.67 -14.67 5.48
C CYS A 267 -8.83 -14.04 6.26
N SER A 268 -9.90 -14.79 6.46
CA SER A 268 -11.09 -14.31 7.15
C SER A 268 -11.50 -15.22 8.30
N ARG A 269 -12.10 -14.64 9.34
CA ARG A 269 -12.70 -15.41 10.45
C ARG A 269 -13.81 -16.34 9.95
N LYS A 270 -14.53 -15.93 8.90
CA LYS A 270 -15.58 -16.74 8.27
C LYS A 270 -15.04 -18.05 7.69
N ASP A 271 -13.81 -18.03 7.18
CA ASP A 271 -13.13 -19.20 6.62
C ASP A 271 -12.29 -19.96 7.65
N GLY A 272 -12.41 -19.63 8.94
CA GLY A 272 -11.74 -20.32 10.05
C GLY A 272 -10.28 -19.92 10.28
N TYR A 273 -9.79 -18.86 9.64
CA TYR A 273 -8.44 -18.38 9.91
C TYR A 273 -8.33 -17.75 11.29
N GLU A 274 -7.25 -18.05 12.00
CA GLU A 274 -6.90 -17.46 13.30
C GLU A 274 -5.78 -16.41 13.14
N ASN A 275 -4.88 -16.62 12.17
CA ASN A 275 -3.78 -15.74 11.80
C ASN A 275 -4.03 -15.06 10.46
N GLY A 276 -3.28 -14.01 10.18
CA GLY A 276 -3.40 -13.28 8.92
C GLY A 276 -4.69 -12.46 8.81
N LEU A 277 -5.37 -12.20 9.92
CA LEU A 277 -6.65 -11.51 9.94
C LEU A 277 -6.49 -9.99 9.91
N ARG A 278 -7.38 -9.29 9.20
CA ARG A 278 -7.43 -7.83 9.26
C ARG A 278 -7.64 -7.32 10.69
N PRO A 279 -6.78 -6.41 11.20
CA PRO A 279 -6.87 -5.87 12.56
C PRO A 279 -8.17 -5.13 12.84
N LEU A 280 -8.68 -5.30 14.05
CA LEU A 280 -9.94 -4.66 14.49
C LEU A 280 -9.76 -3.14 14.73
N CYS A 281 -8.55 -2.63 14.76
CA CYS A 281 -8.27 -1.21 14.93
C CYS A 281 -8.74 -0.35 13.72
N TRP A 282 -8.96 -0.97 12.57
CA TRP A 282 -9.56 -0.30 11.41
C TRP A 282 -10.71 -1.10 10.76
N TYR A 283 -10.68 -2.44 10.86
CA TYR A 283 -11.64 -3.29 10.16
C TYR A 283 -12.73 -3.79 11.10
N LYS A 284 -14.00 -3.57 10.73
CA LYS A 284 -15.16 -4.19 11.36
C LYS A 284 -15.59 -5.39 10.52
N PRO A 285 -15.43 -6.65 11.01
CA PRO A 285 -15.95 -7.83 10.33
C PRO A 285 -17.45 -7.71 10.09
N GLN A 286 -17.91 -8.20 8.93
CA GLN A 286 -19.35 -8.39 8.69
C GLN A 286 -19.81 -9.63 9.48
N SER A 287 -20.90 -9.45 10.20
CA SER A 287 -21.60 -10.54 10.92
C SER A 287 -22.24 -11.51 9.94
#